data_69b147eade1ec8a6b57174a477a34316
#
_entry.id   69b147eade1ec8a6b57174a477a34316
#
_cell.length_a   1.000
_cell.length_b   1.000
_cell.length_c   1.000
_cell.angle_alpha   90.00
_cell.angle_beta   90.00
_cell.angle_gamma   90.00
#
_symmetry.space_group_name_H-M   'P 1'
#
loop_
_entity.id
_entity.type
_entity.pdbx_description
1 polymer ?
#
loop_
_entity_poly.entity_id
_entity_poly.type
_entity_poly.pdbx_seq_one_letter_code
_entity_poly.pdbx_strand_id
1 'polypeptide(L)'
;MYEGQIIGSDQLTDVGLIQIDKTGLTPINIGDSTGLFVGDLAVAIGHPLTLGAAPTVTTGVVSALDRRLDVGNDAMNAAVTLFGLIQTDAPITRGSSGGALLNKDGELIGITTAIATADVGAEGLGFAIPINLALNIVEDLLDDGRVLHAFLGILGAQYFEVAEDGARVFSGVYIEELYGPSNDMYAIGKAGALPGDIIKKVNENSVKTLDQLITILRSMRAEDPITIEILRDGNSIVLELQL
;
A
#
# COMPACT_ATOMS: atom_id res chain seq x y z
N MET A 1 -18.18 14.38 -21.77
CA MET A 1 -17.39 13.13 -21.74
C MET A 1 -16.15 13.40 -22.59
N TYR A 2 -14.97 13.03 -22.10
CA TYR A 2 -13.70 13.19 -22.82
C TYR A 2 -13.16 11.79 -23.13
N GLU A 3 -12.49 11.63 -24.26
CA GLU A 3 -11.71 10.43 -24.54
C GLU A 3 -10.43 10.49 -23.71
N GLY A 4 -10.05 9.37 -23.09
CA GLY A 4 -8.84 9.23 -22.31
C GLY A 4 -7.89 8.23 -22.95
N GLN A 5 -6.62 8.53 -22.93
CA GLN A 5 -5.55 7.61 -23.30
C GLN A 5 -4.97 6.98 -22.06
N ILE A 6 -4.91 5.65 -22.00
CA ILE A 6 -4.22 4.93 -20.92
C ILE A 6 -2.71 5.12 -21.13
N ILE A 7 -2.05 5.70 -20.13
CA ILE A 7 -0.59 5.85 -20.10
C ILE A 7 0.06 4.57 -19.53
N GLY A 8 -0.52 4.02 -18.46
CA GLY A 8 -0.06 2.79 -17.86
C GLY A 8 -0.91 2.39 -16.66
N SER A 9 -0.66 1.21 -16.14
CA SER A 9 -1.30 0.72 -14.91
C SER A 9 -0.41 -0.28 -14.20
N ASP A 10 -0.56 -0.34 -12.88
CA ASP A 10 0.07 -1.33 -12.01
C ASP A 10 -0.99 -2.18 -11.31
N GLN A 11 -0.96 -3.48 -11.56
CA GLN A 11 -1.94 -4.42 -11.00
C GLN A 11 -1.70 -4.73 -9.52
N LEU A 12 -0.45 -4.61 -9.03
CA LEU A 12 -0.13 -4.92 -7.63
C LEU A 12 -0.61 -3.84 -6.67
N THR A 13 -0.76 -2.61 -7.14
CA THR A 13 -1.24 -1.48 -6.35
C THR A 13 -2.63 -1.01 -6.74
N ASP A 14 -3.20 -1.54 -7.84
CA ASP A 14 -4.50 -1.14 -8.42
C ASP A 14 -4.52 0.35 -8.84
N VAL A 15 -3.36 0.89 -9.27
CA VAL A 15 -3.24 2.26 -9.75
C VAL A 15 -3.15 2.28 -11.27
N GLY A 16 -3.95 3.15 -11.90
CA GLY A 16 -3.90 3.40 -13.34
C GLY A 16 -3.78 4.90 -13.64
N LEU A 17 -3.01 5.22 -14.69
CA LEU A 17 -2.79 6.58 -15.17
C LEU A 17 -3.45 6.78 -16.52
N ILE A 18 -4.30 7.80 -16.61
CA ILE A 18 -5.05 8.17 -17.83
C ILE A 18 -4.77 9.63 -18.14
N GLN A 19 -4.50 9.93 -19.40
CA GLN A 19 -4.40 11.29 -19.93
C GLN A 19 -5.63 11.65 -20.74
N ILE A 20 -6.13 12.87 -20.60
CA ILE A 20 -7.19 13.44 -21.44
C ILE A 20 -6.69 14.69 -22.18
N ASP A 21 -7.15 14.90 -23.40
CA ASP A 21 -6.83 16.11 -24.18
C ASP A 21 -7.79 17.24 -23.79
N LYS A 22 -7.52 17.84 -22.61
CA LYS A 22 -8.28 18.98 -22.11
C LYS A 22 -7.37 19.92 -21.34
N THR A 23 -7.37 21.17 -21.74
CA THR A 23 -6.67 22.27 -21.07
C THR A 23 -7.59 23.09 -20.17
N GLY A 24 -7.01 23.86 -19.24
CA GLY A 24 -7.76 24.76 -18.37
C GLY A 24 -8.54 24.05 -17.25
N LEU A 25 -8.16 22.82 -16.92
CA LEU A 25 -8.68 22.11 -15.76
C LEU A 25 -8.05 22.66 -14.48
N THR A 26 -8.83 22.72 -13.41
CA THR A 26 -8.31 23.03 -12.08
C THR A 26 -7.79 21.76 -11.44
N PRO A 27 -6.48 21.62 -11.19
CA PRO A 27 -5.96 20.46 -10.50
C PRO A 27 -6.42 20.46 -9.04
N ILE A 28 -6.54 19.27 -8.48
CA ILE A 28 -6.74 19.12 -7.04
C ILE A 28 -5.41 19.34 -6.32
N ASN A 29 -5.46 19.91 -5.11
CA ASN A 29 -4.29 19.97 -4.24
C ASN A 29 -3.96 18.55 -3.73
N ILE A 30 -2.69 18.19 -3.83
CA ILE A 30 -2.20 16.93 -3.30
C ILE A 30 -1.86 17.13 -1.82
N GLY A 31 -2.40 16.27 -0.97
CA GLY A 31 -2.10 16.22 0.45
C GLY A 31 -0.95 15.24 0.76
N ASP A 32 -0.77 14.95 2.04
CA ASP A 32 0.23 13.98 2.53
C ASP A 32 -0.49 12.85 3.29
N SER A 33 -0.42 11.64 2.73
CA SER A 33 -1.02 10.46 3.35
C SER A 33 -0.14 9.83 4.44
N THR A 34 1.12 10.24 4.58
CA THR A 34 2.03 9.71 5.62
C THR A 34 1.78 10.32 7.00
N GLY A 35 1.20 11.53 7.03
CA GLY A 35 0.86 12.25 8.25
C GLY A 35 -0.55 11.99 8.78
N LEU A 36 -1.28 11.02 8.25
CA LEU A 36 -2.65 10.72 8.66
C LEU A 36 -2.72 10.03 10.02
N PHE A 37 -3.78 10.35 10.77
CA PHE A 37 -4.12 9.71 12.02
C PHE A 37 -5.54 9.13 11.98
N VAL A 38 -5.75 8.05 12.72
CA VAL A 38 -7.09 7.52 12.95
C VAL A 38 -7.95 8.59 13.65
N GLY A 39 -9.13 8.86 13.07
CA GLY A 39 -10.03 9.93 13.51
C GLY A 39 -9.94 11.21 12.66
N ASP A 40 -8.97 11.33 11.75
CA ASP A 40 -8.92 12.46 10.81
C ASP A 40 -10.16 12.46 9.90
N LEU A 41 -10.67 13.66 9.57
CA LEU A 41 -11.82 13.80 8.66
C LEU A 41 -11.44 13.24 7.28
N ALA A 42 -12.33 12.42 6.73
CA ALA A 42 -12.23 11.87 5.39
C ALA A 42 -13.47 12.22 4.58
N VAL A 43 -13.27 12.80 3.39
CA VAL A 43 -14.35 13.14 2.45
C VAL A 43 -14.13 12.33 1.18
N ALA A 44 -15.05 11.43 0.87
CA ALA A 44 -14.98 10.64 -0.35
C ALA A 44 -15.84 11.29 -1.45
N ILE A 45 -15.27 11.44 -2.65
CA ILE A 45 -15.94 11.95 -3.85
C ILE A 45 -15.83 10.88 -4.93
N GLY A 46 -16.95 10.40 -5.39
CA GLY A 46 -17.02 9.38 -6.43
C GLY A 46 -18.24 9.57 -7.33
N HIS A 47 -18.35 8.72 -8.37
CA HIS A 47 -19.48 8.75 -9.30
C HIS A 47 -20.15 7.36 -9.35
N PRO A 48 -21.03 7.06 -8.38
CA PRO A 48 -21.72 5.76 -8.35
C PRO A 48 -22.54 5.54 -9.60
N LEU A 49 -22.35 4.42 -10.28
CA LEU A 49 -22.98 4.09 -11.57
C LEU A 49 -24.53 4.08 -11.55
N THR A 50 -25.14 3.98 -10.37
CA THR A 50 -26.59 3.79 -10.22
C THR A 50 -27.35 5.04 -9.78
N LEU A 51 -26.65 6.14 -9.42
CA LEU A 51 -27.27 7.31 -8.78
C LEU A 51 -27.40 8.55 -9.70
N GLY A 52 -27.20 8.40 -11.01
CA GLY A 52 -27.38 9.50 -11.98
C GLY A 52 -26.09 10.17 -12.43
N ALA A 53 -26.19 11.35 -13.04
CA ALA A 53 -25.07 12.01 -13.72
C ALA A 53 -24.17 12.88 -12.82
N ALA A 54 -24.49 13.06 -11.55
CA ALA A 54 -23.74 13.90 -10.63
C ALA A 54 -22.82 13.08 -9.70
N PRO A 55 -21.61 13.59 -9.39
CA PRO A 55 -20.78 12.99 -8.35
C PRO A 55 -21.48 12.97 -6.99
N THR A 56 -21.17 11.97 -6.18
CA THR A 56 -21.65 11.85 -4.80
C THR A 56 -20.49 12.20 -3.87
N VAL A 57 -20.80 12.99 -2.84
CA VAL A 57 -19.89 13.35 -1.76
C VAL A 57 -20.38 12.69 -0.48
N THR A 58 -19.50 11.94 0.16
CA THR A 58 -19.76 11.32 1.48
C THR A 58 -18.67 11.73 2.46
N THR A 59 -18.98 11.70 3.76
CA THR A 59 -18.04 12.07 4.81
C THR A 59 -17.96 11.00 5.88
N GLY A 60 -16.81 10.86 6.46
CA GLY A 60 -16.50 9.98 7.58
C GLY A 60 -15.14 10.36 8.16
N VAL A 61 -14.46 9.39 8.71
CA VAL A 61 -13.10 9.54 9.26
C VAL A 61 -12.17 8.47 8.71
N VAL A 62 -10.88 8.68 8.86
CA VAL A 62 -9.87 7.64 8.74
C VAL A 62 -10.10 6.66 9.90
N SER A 63 -10.59 5.46 9.60
CA SER A 63 -10.92 4.44 10.61
C SER A 63 -9.74 3.57 10.99
N ALA A 64 -8.82 3.35 10.04
CA ALA A 64 -7.57 2.64 10.26
C ALA A 64 -6.58 2.94 9.12
N LEU A 65 -5.31 2.64 9.36
CA LEU A 65 -4.21 2.75 8.41
C LEU A 65 -3.55 1.37 8.24
N ASP A 66 -2.70 1.25 7.22
CA ASP A 66 -1.91 0.05 6.92
C ASP A 66 -2.76 -1.22 6.78
N ARG A 67 -3.95 -1.07 6.16
CA ARG A 67 -4.84 -2.21 5.96
C ARG A 67 -4.43 -3.06 4.77
N ARG A 68 -4.57 -4.36 4.96
CA ARG A 68 -4.50 -5.36 3.92
C ARG A 68 -5.91 -5.70 3.45
N LEU A 69 -6.08 -5.84 2.14
CA LEU A 69 -7.34 -6.28 1.53
C LEU A 69 -7.07 -7.24 0.38
N ASP A 70 -7.68 -8.42 0.43
CA ASP A 70 -7.65 -9.35 -0.69
C ASP A 70 -8.79 -8.99 -1.65
N VAL A 71 -8.45 -8.62 -2.89
CA VAL A 71 -9.39 -8.20 -3.93
C VAL A 71 -9.35 -9.20 -5.09
N GLY A 72 -10.54 -9.49 -5.66
CA GLY A 72 -10.67 -10.45 -6.73
C GLY A 72 -10.59 -11.89 -6.19
N ASN A 73 -11.55 -12.70 -6.47
CA ASN A 73 -11.56 -14.16 -6.26
C ASN A 73 -12.72 -14.75 -7.05
N ASP A 74 -12.94 -14.23 -8.25
CA ASP A 74 -13.89 -14.81 -9.18
C ASP A 74 -13.15 -15.62 -10.25
N ALA A 75 -13.88 -16.44 -10.99
CA ALA A 75 -13.31 -17.38 -11.95
C ALA A 75 -12.51 -16.70 -13.10
N MET A 76 -12.50 -15.37 -13.18
CA MET A 76 -11.84 -14.60 -14.24
C MET A 76 -10.67 -13.73 -13.73
N ASN A 77 -10.56 -13.45 -12.42
CA ASN A 77 -9.53 -12.58 -11.86
C ASN A 77 -8.73 -13.33 -10.80
N ALA A 78 -7.40 -13.36 -10.96
CA ALA A 78 -6.52 -13.82 -9.91
C ALA A 78 -6.69 -12.93 -8.66
N ALA A 79 -6.69 -13.53 -7.48
CA ALA A 79 -6.73 -12.77 -6.24
C ALA A 79 -5.46 -11.91 -6.14
N VAL A 80 -5.65 -10.61 -5.92
CA VAL A 80 -4.56 -9.66 -5.64
C VAL A 80 -4.74 -9.17 -4.22
N THR A 81 -3.64 -9.11 -3.47
CA THR A 81 -3.64 -8.53 -2.14
C THR A 81 -3.10 -7.11 -2.21
N LEU A 82 -3.94 -6.15 -1.84
CA LEU A 82 -3.54 -4.75 -1.65
C LEU A 82 -3.07 -4.56 -0.20
N PHE A 83 -2.03 -3.75 -0.02
CA PHE A 83 -1.43 -3.47 1.28
C PHE A 83 -1.33 -1.96 1.52
N GLY A 84 -1.22 -1.57 2.79
CA GLY A 84 -1.01 -0.18 3.18
C GLY A 84 -2.23 0.72 2.96
N LEU A 85 -3.44 0.15 2.82
CA LEU A 85 -4.63 0.92 2.50
C LEU A 85 -5.10 1.78 3.67
N ILE A 86 -5.66 2.95 3.34
CA ILE A 86 -6.46 3.77 4.25
C ILE A 86 -7.85 3.16 4.34
N GLN A 87 -8.32 2.86 5.54
CA GLN A 87 -9.69 2.46 5.81
C GLN A 87 -10.48 3.69 6.26
N THR A 88 -11.71 3.85 5.76
CA THR A 88 -12.63 4.92 6.16
C THR A 88 -14.04 4.38 6.34
N ASP A 89 -14.83 5.01 7.21
CA ASP A 89 -16.26 4.79 7.34
C ASP A 89 -17.10 5.77 6.47
N ALA A 90 -16.43 6.68 5.73
CA ALA A 90 -17.12 7.43 4.68
C ALA A 90 -17.74 6.44 3.68
N PRO A 91 -19.05 6.50 3.41
CA PRO A 91 -19.71 5.55 2.53
C PRO A 91 -19.10 5.56 1.12
N ILE A 92 -18.47 4.45 0.75
CA ILE A 92 -17.96 4.19 -0.61
C ILE A 92 -18.85 3.12 -1.23
N THR A 93 -19.35 3.36 -2.42
CA THR A 93 -20.27 2.46 -3.12
C THR A 93 -19.69 2.03 -4.46
N ARG A 94 -20.27 0.99 -5.07
CA ARG A 94 -19.85 0.53 -6.40
C ARG A 94 -19.92 1.67 -7.43
N GLY A 95 -18.83 1.85 -8.18
CA GLY A 95 -18.63 2.94 -9.14
C GLY A 95 -17.91 4.15 -8.54
N SER A 96 -17.68 4.19 -7.22
CA SER A 96 -16.83 5.22 -6.61
C SER A 96 -15.34 4.89 -6.66
N SER A 97 -14.96 3.66 -7.06
CA SER A 97 -13.55 3.29 -7.25
C SER A 97 -12.87 4.20 -8.29
N GLY A 98 -11.65 4.63 -8.01
CA GLY A 98 -10.92 5.66 -8.77
C GLY A 98 -11.32 7.09 -8.39
N GLY A 99 -12.24 7.29 -7.44
CA GLY A 99 -12.61 8.59 -6.89
C GLY A 99 -11.58 9.11 -5.89
N ALA A 100 -11.82 10.32 -5.39
CA ALA A 100 -10.95 11.01 -4.48
C ALA A 100 -11.34 10.77 -3.01
N LEU A 101 -10.34 10.54 -2.15
CA LEU A 101 -10.46 10.68 -0.70
C LEU A 101 -9.70 11.93 -0.29
N LEU A 102 -10.37 12.86 0.37
CA LEU A 102 -9.82 14.17 0.74
C LEU A 102 -9.74 14.30 2.26
N ASN A 103 -8.80 15.14 2.72
CA ASN A 103 -8.73 15.59 4.10
C ASN A 103 -9.67 16.79 4.38
N LYS A 104 -9.61 17.32 5.60
CA LYS A 104 -10.42 18.48 6.05
C LYS A 104 -10.13 19.78 5.27
N ASP A 105 -8.96 19.89 4.64
CA ASP A 105 -8.52 21.05 3.88
C ASP A 105 -8.83 20.92 2.37
N GLY A 106 -9.48 19.81 1.98
CA GLY A 106 -9.84 19.51 0.59
C GLY A 106 -8.67 19.00 -0.25
N GLU A 107 -7.59 18.54 0.37
CA GLU A 107 -6.42 17.98 -0.30
C GLU A 107 -6.59 16.47 -0.49
N LEU A 108 -6.11 15.96 -1.61
CA LEU A 108 -6.19 14.53 -1.97
C LEU A 108 -5.23 13.72 -1.09
N ILE A 109 -5.78 12.82 -0.28
CA ILE A 109 -5.02 11.91 0.59
C ILE A 109 -5.07 10.46 0.14
N GLY A 110 -5.98 10.11 -0.79
CA GLY A 110 -6.06 8.76 -1.32
C GLY A 110 -6.99 8.64 -2.53
N ILE A 111 -6.88 7.51 -3.21
CA ILE A 111 -7.74 7.11 -4.33
C ILE A 111 -8.63 5.98 -3.84
N THR A 112 -9.95 6.15 -3.88
CA THR A 112 -10.89 5.11 -3.45
C THR A 112 -10.76 3.88 -4.36
N THR A 113 -10.64 2.68 -3.78
CA THR A 113 -10.47 1.45 -4.56
C THR A 113 -11.59 0.46 -4.32
N ALA A 114 -11.65 -0.18 -3.19
CA ALA A 114 -12.54 -1.31 -2.95
C ALA A 114 -13.49 -1.06 -1.79
N ILE A 115 -14.56 -1.81 -1.80
CA ILE A 115 -15.46 -2.00 -0.66
C ILE A 115 -15.22 -3.42 -0.16
N ALA A 116 -15.07 -3.61 1.14
CA ALA A 116 -15.20 -4.95 1.68
C ALA A 116 -16.58 -5.47 1.28
N THR A 117 -16.62 -6.56 0.52
CA THR A 117 -17.89 -7.12 0.04
C THR A 117 -18.71 -7.63 1.23
N ALA A 118 -20.04 -7.59 1.10
CA ALA A 118 -20.98 -8.04 2.12
C ALA A 118 -20.77 -9.48 2.63
N ASP A 119 -20.05 -10.31 1.85
CA ASP A 119 -19.69 -11.67 2.22
C ASP A 119 -18.78 -11.77 3.46
N VAL A 120 -18.16 -10.67 3.86
CA VAL A 120 -17.29 -10.62 5.05
C VAL A 120 -17.96 -9.90 6.24
N GLY A 121 -19.23 -9.49 6.10
CA GLY A 121 -19.96 -8.78 7.16
C GLY A 121 -19.42 -7.38 7.48
N ALA A 122 -18.69 -6.77 6.54
CA ALA A 122 -18.01 -5.49 6.70
C ALA A 122 -18.76 -4.34 5.99
N GLU A 123 -20.08 -4.29 6.16
CA GLU A 123 -20.87 -3.16 5.65
C GLU A 123 -20.37 -1.84 6.24
N GLY A 124 -20.14 -0.84 5.37
CA GLY A 124 -19.71 0.50 5.80
C GLY A 124 -18.18 0.67 5.91
N LEU A 125 -17.38 -0.28 5.45
CA LEU A 125 -15.94 -0.12 5.36
C LEU A 125 -15.51 0.19 3.92
N GLY A 126 -14.97 1.38 3.72
CA GLY A 126 -14.34 1.81 2.48
C GLY A 126 -12.81 1.75 2.58
N PHE A 127 -12.15 1.57 1.44
CA PHE A 127 -10.70 1.55 1.36
C PHE A 127 -10.21 2.49 0.27
N ALA A 128 -9.05 3.10 0.52
CA ALA A 128 -8.38 3.96 -0.45
C ALA A 128 -6.87 3.67 -0.48
N ILE A 129 -6.30 3.78 -1.66
CA ILE A 129 -4.86 3.72 -1.90
C ILE A 129 -4.27 5.05 -1.43
N PRO A 130 -3.26 5.08 -0.54
CA PRO A 130 -2.64 6.32 -0.09
C PRO A 130 -2.06 7.13 -1.26
N ILE A 131 -2.22 8.45 -1.23
CA ILE A 131 -1.81 9.29 -2.35
C ILE A 131 -0.29 9.27 -2.57
N ASN A 132 0.53 9.21 -1.50
CA ASN A 132 1.97 9.15 -1.65
C ASN A 132 2.42 7.87 -2.38
N LEU A 133 1.77 6.72 -2.12
CA LEU A 133 2.02 5.50 -2.89
C LEU A 133 1.59 5.67 -4.36
N ALA A 134 0.39 6.20 -4.59
CA ALA A 134 -0.12 6.41 -5.95
C ALA A 134 0.78 7.35 -6.77
N LEU A 135 1.36 8.39 -6.16
CA LEU A 135 2.27 9.31 -6.84
C LEU A 135 3.58 8.63 -7.26
N ASN A 136 4.17 7.79 -6.40
CA ASN A 136 5.37 7.02 -6.77
C ASN A 136 5.09 6.14 -8.01
N ILE A 137 3.94 5.46 -8.03
CA ILE A 137 3.50 4.65 -9.17
C ILE A 137 3.31 5.50 -10.43
N VAL A 138 2.68 6.67 -10.30
CA VAL A 138 2.46 7.60 -11.42
C VAL A 138 3.78 8.10 -12.01
N GLU A 139 4.77 8.44 -11.16
CA GLU A 139 6.09 8.87 -11.62
C GLU A 139 6.80 7.75 -12.40
N ASP A 140 6.80 6.51 -11.89
CA ASP A 140 7.38 5.36 -12.61
C ASP A 140 6.67 5.10 -13.95
N LEU A 141 5.34 5.22 -13.99
CA LEU A 141 4.58 5.05 -15.23
C LEU A 141 4.87 6.15 -16.25
N LEU A 142 5.16 7.39 -15.81
CA LEU A 142 5.53 8.51 -16.69
C LEU A 142 6.94 8.38 -17.22
N ASP A 143 7.88 7.96 -16.38
CA ASP A 143 9.30 7.89 -16.70
C ASP A 143 9.65 6.66 -17.54
N ASP A 144 9.18 5.47 -17.13
CA ASP A 144 9.58 4.18 -17.71
C ASP A 144 8.42 3.42 -18.39
N GLY A 145 7.18 3.91 -18.26
CA GLY A 145 5.99 3.21 -18.75
C GLY A 145 5.64 1.93 -17.99
N ARG A 146 6.35 1.64 -16.92
CA ARG A 146 6.18 0.46 -16.05
C ARG A 146 6.65 0.74 -14.63
N VAL A 147 6.09 0.02 -13.68
CA VAL A 147 6.49 0.08 -12.27
C VAL A 147 7.48 -1.04 -11.97
N LEU A 148 8.59 -0.70 -11.33
CA LEU A 148 9.54 -1.66 -10.78
C LEU A 148 9.38 -1.69 -9.26
N HIS A 149 8.78 -2.77 -8.76
CA HIS A 149 8.56 -2.94 -7.33
C HIS A 149 9.83 -3.34 -6.60
N ALA A 150 10.06 -2.71 -5.47
CA ALA A 150 11.12 -3.10 -4.54
C ALA A 150 10.92 -4.55 -4.06
N PHE A 151 11.99 -5.34 -4.07
CA PHE A 151 11.94 -6.75 -3.71
C PHE A 151 13.17 -7.18 -2.91
N LEU A 152 12.97 -7.68 -1.69
CA LEU A 152 14.08 -8.13 -0.83
C LEU A 152 14.64 -9.49 -1.22
N GLY A 153 13.81 -10.39 -1.74
CA GLY A 153 14.22 -11.75 -2.06
C GLY A 153 14.23 -12.67 -0.84
N ILE A 154 13.20 -12.61 -0.01
CA ILE A 154 13.03 -13.49 1.16
C ILE A 154 11.71 -14.26 1.09
N LEU A 155 11.68 -15.44 1.70
CA LEU A 155 10.48 -16.03 2.27
C LEU A 155 10.46 -15.62 3.74
N GLY A 156 9.45 -14.85 4.14
CA GLY A 156 9.32 -14.36 5.50
C GLY A 156 8.10 -14.92 6.21
N ALA A 157 8.25 -15.22 7.48
CA ALA A 157 7.16 -15.61 8.37
C ALA A 157 7.00 -14.61 9.51
N GLN A 158 5.80 -14.59 10.08
CA GLN A 158 5.51 -13.75 11.23
C GLN A 158 6.29 -14.20 12.46
N TYR A 159 7.06 -13.30 13.07
CA TYR A 159 7.76 -13.55 14.32
C TYR A 159 6.96 -13.04 15.52
N PHE A 160 6.98 -13.80 16.62
CA PHE A 160 6.29 -13.49 17.86
C PHE A 160 7.25 -13.56 19.03
N GLU A 161 7.14 -12.60 19.93
CA GLU A 161 7.69 -12.68 21.27
C GLU A 161 6.59 -13.04 22.27
N VAL A 162 6.97 -13.69 23.35
CA VAL A 162 6.04 -14.00 24.44
C VAL A 162 6.23 -12.94 25.53
N ALA A 163 5.21 -12.15 25.79
CA ALA A 163 5.20 -11.15 26.84
C ALA A 163 5.18 -11.81 28.23
N GLU A 164 5.43 -11.03 29.29
CA GLU A 164 5.48 -11.53 30.69
C GLU A 164 4.13 -12.16 31.12
N ASP A 165 3.02 -11.73 30.57
CA ASP A 165 1.69 -12.28 30.83
C ASP A 165 1.37 -13.54 29.99
N GLY A 166 2.33 -14.02 29.19
CA GLY A 166 2.18 -15.16 28.28
C GLY A 166 1.52 -14.84 26.95
N ALA A 167 1.14 -13.59 26.68
CA ALA A 167 0.56 -13.19 25.38
C ALA A 167 1.62 -13.23 24.28
N ARG A 168 1.20 -13.65 23.07
CA ARG A 168 2.04 -13.55 21.87
C ARG A 168 1.91 -12.14 21.29
N VAL A 169 3.04 -11.47 21.16
CA VAL A 169 3.12 -10.13 20.56
C VAL A 169 3.90 -10.21 19.28
N PHE A 170 3.34 -9.64 18.21
CA PHE A 170 4.06 -9.51 16.93
C PHE A 170 5.31 -8.64 17.12
N SER A 171 6.45 -9.16 16.70
CA SER A 171 7.73 -8.52 16.98
C SER A 171 8.74 -8.58 15.85
N GLY A 172 8.28 -8.77 14.61
CA GLY A 172 9.15 -8.75 13.45
C GLY A 172 8.80 -9.78 12.40
N VAL A 173 9.66 -9.89 11.40
CA VAL A 173 9.56 -10.86 10.31
C VAL A 173 10.77 -11.78 10.33
N TYR A 174 10.51 -13.07 10.55
CA TYR A 174 11.53 -14.11 10.51
C TYR A 174 11.86 -14.46 9.07
N ILE A 175 13.14 -14.53 8.71
CA ILE A 175 13.60 -14.97 7.40
C ILE A 175 13.69 -16.49 7.39
N GLU A 176 12.80 -17.15 6.65
CA GLU A 176 12.82 -18.60 6.48
C GLU A 176 13.83 -19.00 5.40
N GLU A 177 13.76 -18.32 4.25
CA GLU A 177 14.62 -18.59 3.10
C GLU A 177 15.03 -17.29 2.40
N LEU A 178 16.18 -17.36 1.74
CA LEU A 178 16.65 -16.31 0.84
C LEU A 178 16.52 -16.80 -0.60
N TYR A 179 15.96 -15.93 -1.46
CA TYR A 179 15.84 -16.19 -2.88
C TYR A 179 16.86 -15.39 -3.68
N GLY A 180 17.16 -15.89 -4.89
CA GLY A 180 17.95 -15.18 -5.89
C GLY A 180 17.98 -15.96 -7.20
N PRO A 181 18.22 -15.31 -8.33
CA PRO A 181 18.42 -16.00 -9.60
C PRO A 181 19.68 -16.89 -9.48
N SER A 182 19.62 -18.09 -10.04
CA SER A 182 20.65 -19.16 -10.03
C SER A 182 22.06 -18.70 -9.68
N ASN A 183 22.49 -18.89 -8.43
CA ASN A 183 23.79 -18.50 -7.85
C ASN A 183 24.00 -17.00 -7.53
N ASP A 184 22.99 -16.15 -7.64
CA ASP A 184 23.09 -14.75 -7.24
C ASP A 184 21.92 -14.43 -6.29
N MET A 185 22.23 -13.98 -5.07
CA MET A 185 21.22 -13.60 -4.09
C MET A 185 20.68 -12.19 -4.38
N TYR A 186 19.40 -11.95 -4.07
CA TYR A 186 18.87 -10.60 -4.07
C TYR A 186 19.54 -9.71 -3.00
N ALA A 187 19.24 -8.43 -3.04
CA ALA A 187 19.92 -7.38 -2.29
C ALA A 187 20.17 -7.72 -0.80
N ILE A 188 19.18 -8.24 -0.09
CA ILE A 188 19.32 -8.53 1.35
C ILE A 188 20.29 -9.67 1.62
N GLY A 189 20.33 -10.70 0.77
CA GLY A 189 21.30 -11.80 0.88
C GLY A 189 22.72 -11.33 0.60
N LYS A 190 22.91 -10.44 -0.39
CA LYS A 190 24.22 -9.81 -0.69
C LYS A 190 24.70 -8.93 0.46
N ALA A 191 23.78 -8.28 1.17
CA ALA A 191 24.09 -7.49 2.35
C ALA A 191 24.41 -8.32 3.60
N GLY A 192 24.32 -9.66 3.52
CA GLY A 192 24.72 -10.57 4.57
C GLY A 192 23.60 -11.04 5.50
N ALA A 193 22.34 -10.92 5.11
CA ALA A 193 21.24 -11.57 5.81
C ALA A 193 21.33 -13.10 5.67
N LEU A 194 20.83 -13.80 6.68
CA LEU A 194 20.82 -15.27 6.74
C LEU A 194 19.42 -15.77 7.10
N PRO A 195 19.05 -16.98 6.68
CA PRO A 195 17.90 -17.67 7.27
C PRO A 195 18.07 -17.75 8.80
N GLY A 196 16.99 -17.45 9.53
CA GLY A 196 17.02 -17.35 10.99
C GLY A 196 17.06 -15.92 11.52
N ASP A 197 17.42 -14.93 10.71
CA ASP A 197 17.36 -13.52 11.11
C ASP A 197 15.91 -13.05 11.27
N ILE A 198 15.73 -12.05 12.14
CA ILE A 198 14.44 -11.41 12.36
C ILE A 198 14.54 -9.94 11.97
N ILE A 199 13.79 -9.53 10.96
CA ILE A 199 13.72 -8.13 10.54
C ILE A 199 12.93 -7.35 11.58
N LYS A 200 13.52 -6.28 12.13
CA LYS A 200 12.94 -5.43 13.18
C LYS A 200 12.63 -4.03 12.68
N LYS A 201 13.42 -3.50 11.71
CA LYS A 201 13.19 -2.18 11.10
C LYS A 201 13.63 -2.15 9.64
N VAL A 202 13.00 -1.28 8.88
CA VAL A 202 13.43 -0.84 7.54
C VAL A 202 13.52 0.69 7.59
N ASN A 203 14.71 1.23 7.40
CA ASN A 203 15.03 2.63 7.69
C ASN A 203 14.59 2.98 9.14
N GLU A 204 13.86 4.07 9.32
CA GLU A 204 13.35 4.48 10.63
C GLU A 204 12.04 3.74 11.03
N ASN A 205 11.45 2.93 10.11
CA ASN A 205 10.16 2.30 10.32
C ASN A 205 10.30 0.97 11.06
N SER A 206 9.64 0.83 12.21
CA SER A 206 9.56 -0.42 12.93
C SER A 206 8.71 -1.44 12.19
N VAL A 207 9.21 -2.66 12.05
CA VAL A 207 8.53 -3.79 11.42
C VAL A 207 8.10 -4.77 12.51
N LYS A 208 6.80 -4.90 12.72
CA LYS A 208 6.21 -5.87 13.67
C LYS A 208 5.53 -7.03 12.94
N THR A 209 5.03 -6.78 11.73
CA THR A 209 4.29 -7.78 10.95
C THR A 209 4.81 -7.88 9.52
N LEU A 210 4.54 -9.01 8.88
CA LEU A 210 4.86 -9.21 7.47
C LEU A 210 4.11 -8.20 6.57
N ASP A 211 2.85 -7.89 6.91
CA ASP A 211 2.05 -6.92 6.16
C ASP A 211 2.68 -5.51 6.23
N GLN A 212 3.20 -5.11 7.42
CA GLN A 212 3.94 -3.85 7.55
C GLN A 212 5.22 -3.82 6.71
N LEU A 213 5.99 -4.91 6.70
CA LEU A 213 7.17 -5.02 5.85
C LEU A 213 6.81 -4.83 4.37
N ILE A 214 5.77 -5.53 3.90
CA ILE A 214 5.31 -5.42 2.51
C ILE A 214 4.82 -3.99 2.21
N THR A 215 4.07 -3.38 3.11
CA THR A 215 3.60 -1.98 2.97
C THR A 215 4.78 -1.01 2.81
N ILE A 216 5.79 -1.13 3.67
CA ILE A 216 6.99 -0.28 3.60
C ILE A 216 7.72 -0.47 2.27
N LEU A 217 7.95 -1.72 1.85
CA LEU A 217 8.63 -2.01 0.59
C LEU A 217 7.86 -1.49 -0.63
N ARG A 218 6.54 -1.58 -0.63
CA ARG A 218 5.70 -1.07 -1.72
C ARG A 218 5.68 0.46 -1.82
N SER A 219 6.02 1.17 -0.74
CA SER A 219 6.19 2.62 -0.77
C SER A 219 7.55 3.07 -1.27
N MET A 220 8.47 2.13 -1.55
CA MET A 220 9.82 2.37 -2.03
C MET A 220 9.94 2.00 -3.51
N ARG A 221 10.91 2.60 -4.18
CA ARG A 221 11.26 2.26 -5.56
C ARG A 221 12.35 1.19 -5.59
N ALA A 222 12.40 0.45 -6.69
CA ALA A 222 13.58 -0.33 -7.01
C ALA A 222 14.80 0.59 -7.07
N GLU A 223 15.94 0.09 -6.60
CA GLU A 223 17.21 0.81 -6.49
C GLU A 223 17.29 1.85 -5.35
N ASP A 224 16.25 2.05 -4.54
CA ASP A 224 16.36 2.89 -3.35
C ASP A 224 17.39 2.31 -2.36
N PRO A 225 18.28 3.15 -1.80
CA PRO A 225 19.16 2.74 -0.72
C PRO A 225 18.34 2.61 0.57
N ILE A 226 18.46 1.48 1.25
CA ILE A 226 17.78 1.24 2.52
C ILE A 226 18.70 0.65 3.57
N THR A 227 18.30 0.81 4.83
CA THR A 227 18.89 0.09 5.96
C THR A 227 17.88 -0.89 6.53
N ILE A 228 18.32 -2.10 6.86
CA ILE A 228 17.49 -3.10 7.53
C ILE A 228 18.16 -3.48 8.84
N GLU A 229 17.45 -3.25 9.95
CA GLU A 229 17.88 -3.75 11.25
C GLU A 229 17.32 -5.15 11.44
N ILE A 230 18.23 -6.11 11.64
CA ILE A 230 17.90 -7.50 11.93
C ILE A 230 18.35 -7.86 13.34
N LEU A 231 17.68 -8.84 13.95
CA LEU A 231 18.11 -9.50 15.17
C LEU A 231 18.64 -10.90 14.81
N ARG A 232 19.90 -11.17 15.14
CA ARG A 232 20.60 -12.46 14.96
C ARG A 232 21.24 -12.89 16.26
N ASP A 233 20.88 -14.05 16.79
CA ASP A 233 21.42 -14.59 18.06
C ASP A 233 21.38 -13.58 19.22
N GLY A 234 20.31 -12.78 19.29
CA GLY A 234 20.11 -11.75 20.31
C GLY A 234 20.87 -10.43 20.07
N ASN A 235 21.62 -10.31 18.97
CA ASN A 235 22.35 -9.10 18.61
C ASN A 235 21.65 -8.34 17.47
N SER A 236 21.54 -7.01 17.61
CA SER A 236 21.07 -6.14 16.54
C SER A 236 22.18 -5.88 15.54
N ILE A 237 21.90 -6.09 14.25
CA ILE A 237 22.81 -5.87 13.13
C ILE A 237 22.08 -4.98 12.12
N VAL A 238 22.77 -3.97 11.60
CA VAL A 238 22.26 -3.12 10.54
C VAL A 238 22.89 -3.54 9.21
N LEU A 239 22.06 -3.82 8.23
CA LEU A 239 22.44 -4.14 6.88
C LEU A 239 22.12 -2.93 5.98
N GLU A 240 23.08 -2.52 5.16
CA GLU A 240 22.90 -1.48 4.15
C GLU A 240 22.80 -2.17 2.79
N LEU A 241 21.77 -1.83 2.02
CA LEU A 241 21.54 -2.43 0.70
C LEU A 241 20.80 -1.47 -0.22
N GLN A 242 20.78 -1.81 -1.49
CA GLN A 242 20.01 -1.15 -2.53
C GLN A 242 18.98 -2.16 -3.05
N LEU A 243 17.69 -1.76 -3.08
CA LEU A 243 16.56 -2.61 -3.49
C LEU A 243 16.60 -2.98 -4.98
#